data_0f0189bfc6d3d8b0f5932ccdf3a95620
#
_entry.id   0f0189bfc6d3d8b0f5932ccdf3a95620
#
_cell.length_a   1.000
_cell.length_b   1.000
_cell.length_c   1.000
_cell.angle_alpha   90.00
_cell.angle_beta   90.00
_cell.angle_gamma   90.00
#
_symmetry.space_group_name_H-M   'P 1'
#
loop_
_entity.id
_entity.type
_entity.pdbx_description
1 polymer ?
#
loop_
_entity_poly.entity_id
_entity_poly.type
_entity_poly.pdbx_seq_one_letter_code
_entity_poly.pdbx_strand_id
1 'polypeptide(L)'
;MMNMNEAKQIRIEEYLHSLGYSPVRQQGGSLWYNSPFRDEQEPSFKVNTERNLWYDFGAGKGGNIIALAQELYASDSLPYLLERIREQAQNVRPVSFSFGKQPLSKPSFRQLEVVPLSSPALYAYLRQRGINTELAKRECREVRYLNGETPYYAIGFPNRSGGYEIRNKHFKGCIAPKDITHIRQSESKEACYIFEGFMDYLSFLTLRLERCPDRPELDGQDYIVLNSTSDLSKAIRPLGGYESIHCFLDNDKEIGRAH
;
A
#
# COMPACT_ATOMS: atom_id res chain seq x y z
N MET A 1 27.43 23.57 17.52
CA MET A 1 26.95 23.33 16.14
C MET A 1 26.16 22.04 16.15
N MET A 2 24.92 22.04 15.66
CA MET A 2 24.09 20.81 15.65
C MET A 2 24.73 19.76 14.74
N ASN A 3 24.80 18.51 15.19
CA ASN A 3 25.24 17.40 14.35
C ASN A 3 24.06 16.60 13.77
N MET A 4 24.33 15.70 12.83
CA MET A 4 23.31 14.91 12.15
C MET A 4 22.47 14.02 13.11
N ASN A 5 23.10 13.50 14.17
CA ASN A 5 22.39 12.64 15.12
C ASN A 5 21.45 13.45 15.99
N GLU A 6 21.87 14.64 16.42
CA GLU A 6 21.00 15.58 17.14
C GLU A 6 19.81 16.02 16.28
N ALA A 7 20.05 16.33 14.99
CA ALA A 7 18.97 16.70 14.08
C ALA A 7 17.95 15.57 13.91
N LYS A 8 18.39 14.31 13.79
CA LYS A 8 17.51 13.14 13.64
C LYS A 8 16.66 12.82 14.88
N GLN A 9 17.01 13.36 16.05
CA GLN A 9 16.20 13.21 17.28
C GLN A 9 14.99 14.14 17.30
N ILE A 10 15.01 15.23 16.51
CA ILE A 10 13.89 16.15 16.41
C ILE A 10 12.73 15.43 15.75
N ARG A 11 11.55 15.51 16.37
CA ARG A 11 10.32 14.90 15.86
C ARG A 11 9.84 15.65 14.62
N ILE A 12 9.61 14.93 13.53
CA ILE A 12 9.19 15.54 12.25
C ILE A 12 7.85 16.23 12.38
N GLU A 13 6.90 15.65 13.14
CA GLU A 13 5.60 16.27 13.38
C GLU A 13 5.69 17.60 14.13
N GLU A 14 6.61 17.70 15.08
CA GLU A 14 6.85 18.93 15.84
C GLU A 14 7.55 19.98 14.99
N TYR A 15 8.51 19.53 14.18
CA TYR A 15 9.21 20.38 13.23
C TYR A 15 8.27 20.97 12.18
N LEU A 16 7.41 20.16 11.58
CA LEU A 16 6.39 20.62 10.64
C LEU A 16 5.41 21.60 11.29
N HIS A 17 4.99 21.33 12.53
CA HIS A 17 4.13 22.23 13.27
C HIS A 17 4.79 23.59 13.52
N SER A 18 6.09 23.63 13.84
CA SER A 18 6.83 24.87 14.03
C SER A 18 6.97 25.68 12.74
N LEU A 19 6.85 25.04 11.58
CA LEU A 19 6.80 25.67 10.25
C LEU A 19 5.37 26.07 9.81
N GLY A 20 4.36 25.81 10.68
CA GLY A 20 2.96 26.14 10.41
C GLY A 20 2.15 25.05 9.74
N TYR A 21 2.72 23.86 9.49
CA TYR A 21 2.00 22.73 8.93
C TYR A 21 1.30 21.94 10.04
N SER A 22 0.03 21.63 9.83
CA SER A 22 -0.76 20.80 10.73
C SER A 22 -1.28 19.55 10.02
N PRO A 23 -1.33 18.40 10.70
CA PRO A 23 -1.85 17.21 10.08
C PRO A 23 -3.35 17.32 9.87
N VAL A 24 -3.83 16.80 8.74
CA VAL A 24 -5.24 16.76 8.36
C VAL A 24 -5.95 15.59 9.02
N ARG A 25 -5.23 14.45 9.17
CA ARG A 25 -5.77 13.24 9.79
C ARG A 25 -4.69 12.39 10.44
N GLN A 26 -5.10 11.51 11.35
CA GLN A 26 -4.25 10.46 11.92
C GLN A 26 -4.81 9.08 11.54
N GLN A 27 -3.92 8.16 11.20
CA GLN A 27 -4.26 6.78 10.92
C GLN A 27 -3.19 5.85 11.52
N GLY A 28 -3.55 5.11 12.55
CA GLY A 28 -2.58 4.35 13.34
C GLY A 28 -1.50 5.24 13.94
N GLY A 29 -0.23 4.81 13.88
CA GLY A 29 0.94 5.58 14.30
C GLY A 29 1.43 6.60 13.25
N SER A 30 0.58 7.05 12.34
CA SER A 30 0.96 7.97 11.26
C SER A 30 0.06 9.18 11.19
N LEU A 31 0.66 10.33 10.94
CA LEU A 31 -0.01 11.61 10.68
C LEU A 31 0.02 11.89 9.18
N TRP A 32 -1.08 12.39 8.64
CA TRP A 32 -1.23 12.72 7.24
C TRP A 32 -1.43 14.23 7.07
N TYR A 33 -0.63 14.80 6.18
CA TYR A 33 -0.60 16.22 5.87
C TYR A 33 -0.89 16.43 4.37
N ASN A 34 -1.36 17.63 4.02
CA ASN A 34 -1.15 18.11 2.68
C ASN A 34 0.36 18.32 2.48
N SER A 35 0.86 18.02 1.29
CA SER A 35 2.30 18.12 1.03
C SER A 35 2.83 19.54 1.30
N PRO A 36 3.93 19.69 2.04
CA PRO A 36 4.57 20.99 2.23
C PRO A 36 5.26 21.51 0.96
N PHE A 37 5.27 20.73 -0.12
CA PHE A 37 5.99 21.04 -1.35
C PHE A 37 5.08 21.51 -2.49
N ARG A 38 3.75 21.43 -2.34
CA ARG A 38 2.77 21.79 -3.36
C ARG A 38 1.38 22.00 -2.76
N ASP A 39 0.54 22.71 -3.50
CA ASP A 39 -0.88 22.81 -3.17
C ASP A 39 -1.60 21.52 -3.60
N GLU A 40 -2.34 20.91 -2.66
CA GLU A 40 -3.17 19.74 -2.91
C GLU A 40 -4.41 19.73 -2.03
N GLN A 41 -5.47 19.09 -2.51
CA GLN A 41 -6.74 19.00 -1.76
C GLN A 41 -6.83 17.74 -0.90
N GLU A 42 -6.14 16.67 -1.28
CA GLU A 42 -6.10 15.42 -0.54
C GLU A 42 -4.72 15.19 0.08
N PRO A 43 -4.65 14.86 1.40
CA PRO A 43 -3.38 14.71 2.07
C PRO A 43 -2.61 13.50 1.53
N SER A 44 -1.45 13.74 0.95
CA SER A 44 -0.57 12.73 0.38
C SER A 44 0.80 12.63 1.06
N PHE A 45 1.08 13.50 2.04
CA PHE A 45 2.31 13.49 2.81
C PHE A 45 2.08 12.80 4.16
N LYS A 46 2.81 11.72 4.41
CA LYS A 46 2.66 10.87 5.60
C LYS A 46 3.89 10.99 6.50
N VAL A 47 3.68 11.19 7.79
CA VAL A 47 4.72 11.09 8.83
C VAL A 47 4.44 9.88 9.72
N ASN A 48 5.36 8.94 9.77
CA ASN A 48 5.34 7.85 10.75
C ASN A 48 5.99 8.35 12.05
N THR A 49 5.19 8.54 13.08
CA THR A 49 5.64 9.12 14.35
C THR A 49 6.52 8.17 15.18
N GLU A 50 6.37 6.85 15.02
CA GLU A 50 7.20 5.87 15.73
C GLU A 50 8.61 5.79 15.16
N ARG A 51 8.72 5.81 13.81
CA ARG A 51 10.01 5.72 13.11
C ARG A 51 10.67 7.07 12.87
N ASN A 52 9.95 8.16 13.10
CA ASN A 52 10.36 9.53 12.78
C ASN A 52 10.80 9.68 11.32
N LEU A 53 9.98 9.18 10.40
CA LEU A 53 10.19 9.21 8.95
C LEU A 53 8.97 9.77 8.25
N TRP A 54 9.20 10.42 7.11
CA TRP A 54 8.13 10.90 6.24
C TRP A 54 8.18 10.24 4.87
N TYR A 55 7.05 10.25 4.18
CA TYR A 55 6.92 9.84 2.78
C TYR A 55 5.83 10.65 2.09
N ASP A 56 6.16 11.22 0.94
CA ASP A 56 5.24 11.95 0.06
C ASP A 56 4.85 11.04 -1.11
N PHE A 57 3.60 10.58 -1.11
CA PHE A 57 3.08 9.68 -2.14
C PHE A 57 2.91 10.37 -3.50
N GLY A 58 2.71 11.66 -3.54
CA GLY A 58 2.61 12.43 -4.79
C GLY A 58 3.96 12.63 -5.48
N ALA A 59 5.02 12.83 -4.69
CA ALA A 59 6.38 13.01 -5.22
C ALA A 59 7.18 11.68 -5.30
N GLY A 60 6.70 10.60 -4.65
CA GLY A 60 7.44 9.32 -4.56
C GLY A 60 8.73 9.42 -3.75
N LYS A 61 8.83 10.39 -2.82
CA LYS A 61 10.04 10.67 -2.03
C LYS A 61 9.77 10.53 -0.54
N GLY A 62 10.80 10.22 0.22
CA GLY A 62 10.70 10.11 1.67
C GLY A 62 12.06 10.10 2.37
N GLY A 63 12.04 10.14 3.70
CA GLY A 63 13.25 10.10 4.48
C GLY A 63 13.10 10.57 5.92
N ASN A 64 14.23 11.00 6.51
CA ASN A 64 14.29 11.60 7.83
C ASN A 64 14.19 13.13 7.76
N ILE A 65 14.36 13.83 8.88
CA ILE A 65 14.29 15.30 8.95
C ILE A 65 15.31 16.00 8.04
N ILE A 66 16.50 15.42 7.83
CA ILE A 66 17.51 16.01 6.94
C ILE A 66 17.03 15.97 5.49
N ALA A 67 16.49 14.83 5.05
CA ALA A 67 15.88 14.71 3.73
C ALA A 67 14.64 15.62 3.57
N LEU A 68 13.87 15.83 4.64
CA LEU A 68 12.78 16.81 4.65
C LEU A 68 13.31 18.24 4.44
N ALA A 69 14.36 18.60 5.15
CA ALA A 69 14.99 19.92 5.01
C ALA A 69 15.60 20.13 3.61
N GLN A 70 16.18 19.09 3.00
CA GLN A 70 16.68 19.15 1.61
C GLN A 70 15.57 19.57 0.63
N GLU A 71 14.41 18.95 0.74
CA GLU A 71 13.25 19.29 -0.12
C GLU A 71 12.69 20.67 0.22
N LEU A 72 12.55 21.03 1.53
CA LEU A 72 12.00 22.32 1.96
C LEU A 72 12.88 23.52 1.55
N TYR A 73 14.20 23.38 1.66
CA TYR A 73 15.15 24.47 1.41
C TYR A 73 15.86 24.36 0.06
N ALA A 74 15.51 23.35 -0.75
CA ALA A 74 16.09 23.09 -2.07
C ALA A 74 17.64 23.14 -2.07
N SER A 75 18.28 22.50 -1.08
CA SER A 75 19.72 22.53 -0.86
C SER A 75 20.28 21.19 -0.44
N ASP A 76 21.46 20.84 -0.97
CA ASP A 76 22.22 19.64 -0.59
C ASP A 76 23.36 19.95 0.40
N SER A 77 23.53 21.23 0.79
CA SER A 77 24.58 21.65 1.71
C SER A 77 24.23 21.23 3.14
N LEU A 78 24.83 20.14 3.62
CA LEU A 78 24.57 19.61 4.96
C LEU A 78 24.80 20.66 6.07
N PRO A 79 25.89 21.47 6.06
CA PRO A 79 26.04 22.51 7.07
C PRO A 79 24.92 23.53 7.09
N TYR A 80 24.46 23.95 5.92
CA TYR A 80 23.34 24.88 5.77
C TYR A 80 22.04 24.26 6.30
N LEU A 81 21.75 23.01 5.95
CA LEU A 81 20.54 22.31 6.40
C LEU A 81 20.52 22.13 7.92
N LEU A 82 21.63 21.72 8.52
CA LEU A 82 21.73 21.58 9.97
C LEU A 82 21.55 22.91 10.70
N GLU A 83 22.03 24.01 10.10
CA GLU A 83 21.80 25.35 10.64
C GLU A 83 20.32 25.73 10.58
N ARG A 84 19.63 25.50 9.45
CA ARG A 84 18.21 25.74 9.31
C ARG A 84 17.37 24.91 10.28
N ILE A 85 17.70 23.63 10.41
CA ILE A 85 17.04 22.75 11.38
C ILE A 85 17.27 23.26 12.79
N ARG A 86 18.48 23.70 13.13
CA ARG A 86 18.81 24.24 14.45
C ARG A 86 18.03 25.50 14.77
N GLU A 87 17.98 26.46 13.84
CA GLU A 87 17.22 27.72 14.01
C GLU A 87 15.74 27.41 14.28
N GLN A 88 15.16 26.52 13.52
CA GLN A 88 13.75 26.15 13.68
C GLN A 88 13.51 25.30 14.93
N ALA A 89 14.49 24.48 15.34
CA ALA A 89 14.39 23.61 16.53
C ALA A 89 14.19 24.43 17.84
N GLN A 90 14.60 25.68 17.88
CA GLN A 90 14.32 26.55 19.03
C GLN A 90 12.82 26.85 19.21
N ASN A 91 12.04 26.71 18.16
CA ASN A 91 10.58 26.89 18.13
C ASN A 91 9.83 25.56 18.25
N VAL A 92 10.53 24.43 18.21
CA VAL A 92 9.94 23.10 18.33
C VAL A 92 9.49 22.89 19.77
N ARG A 93 8.21 22.55 19.94
CA ARG A 93 7.62 22.19 21.22
C ARG A 93 6.88 20.86 21.06
N PRO A 94 6.79 20.03 22.12
CA PRO A 94 5.95 18.86 22.10
C PRO A 94 4.51 19.25 21.72
N VAL A 95 3.98 18.66 20.66
CA VAL A 95 2.63 18.91 20.18
C VAL A 95 1.76 17.68 20.37
N SER A 96 0.59 17.90 20.95
CA SER A 96 -0.46 16.90 20.97
C SER A 96 -1.54 17.32 19.97
N PHE A 97 -1.68 16.59 18.89
CA PHE A 97 -2.76 16.82 17.95
C PHE A 97 -4.03 16.15 18.49
N SER A 98 -4.99 16.96 18.92
CA SER A 98 -6.33 16.49 19.25
C SER A 98 -7.14 16.46 17.95
N PHE A 99 -7.10 15.33 17.28
CA PHE A 99 -8.12 15.04 16.29
C PHE A 99 -9.38 14.77 17.11
N GLY A 100 -10.30 15.75 17.15
CA GLY A 100 -11.63 15.49 17.74
C GLY A 100 -12.06 14.13 17.25
N LYS A 101 -12.75 13.29 18.10
CA LYS A 101 -13.19 11.96 17.71
C LYS A 101 -13.79 12.03 16.31
N GLN A 102 -12.93 11.95 15.28
CA GLN A 102 -13.42 11.56 13.98
C GLN A 102 -13.99 10.17 14.24
N PRO A 103 -15.29 9.97 14.03
CA PRO A 103 -15.80 8.62 13.98
C PRO A 103 -14.81 7.90 13.06
N LEU A 104 -14.24 6.76 13.52
CA LEU A 104 -13.49 5.86 12.69
C LEU A 104 -14.16 5.95 11.35
N SER A 105 -13.50 6.54 10.34
CA SER A 105 -14.14 6.83 9.08
C SER A 105 -14.71 5.50 8.65
N LYS A 106 -16.03 5.35 8.81
CA LYS A 106 -16.74 4.20 8.25
C LYS A 106 -16.22 4.16 6.83
N PRO A 107 -15.76 3.01 6.34
CA PRO A 107 -15.18 2.94 5.01
C PRO A 107 -16.06 3.79 4.11
N SER A 108 -15.48 4.79 3.46
CA SER A 108 -16.23 5.79 2.68
C SER A 108 -16.96 5.16 1.49
N PHE A 109 -16.80 3.87 1.33
CA PHE A 109 -17.48 3.02 0.38
C PHE A 109 -18.92 2.76 0.83
N ARG A 110 -19.84 3.55 0.31
CA ARG A 110 -21.28 3.33 0.48
C ARG A 110 -21.80 2.52 -0.70
N GLN A 111 -22.90 1.82 -0.51
CA GLN A 111 -23.60 1.04 -1.54
C GLN A 111 -22.65 0.07 -2.26
N LEU A 112 -21.89 -0.71 -1.48
CA LEU A 112 -21.00 -1.72 -2.03
C LEU A 112 -21.83 -2.82 -2.71
N GLU A 113 -21.61 -2.98 -4.01
CA GLU A 113 -22.18 -4.05 -4.84
C GLU A 113 -21.03 -4.87 -5.43
N VAL A 114 -21.13 -6.20 -5.31
CA VAL A 114 -20.16 -7.13 -5.89
C VAL A 114 -20.88 -7.97 -6.93
N VAL A 115 -20.46 -7.84 -8.18
CA VAL A 115 -21.08 -8.51 -9.33
C VAL A 115 -20.03 -9.27 -10.15
N PRO A 116 -20.42 -10.17 -11.05
CA PRO A 116 -19.49 -10.78 -12.00
C PRO A 116 -18.76 -9.69 -12.81
N LEU A 117 -17.45 -9.88 -13.03
CA LEU A 117 -16.64 -8.94 -13.81
C LEU A 117 -17.18 -8.85 -15.24
N SER A 118 -17.63 -7.68 -15.65
CA SER A 118 -18.29 -7.45 -16.94
C SER A 118 -17.95 -6.13 -17.63
N SER A 119 -17.38 -5.15 -16.91
CA SER A 119 -17.08 -3.83 -17.44
C SER A 119 -16.06 -3.86 -18.58
N PRO A 120 -16.37 -3.32 -19.79
CA PRO A 120 -15.43 -3.23 -20.89
C PRO A 120 -14.16 -2.44 -20.57
N ALA A 121 -14.26 -1.41 -19.73
CA ALA A 121 -13.12 -0.60 -19.31
C ALA A 121 -12.16 -1.38 -18.41
N LEU A 122 -12.69 -2.24 -17.52
CA LEU A 122 -11.84 -3.12 -16.69
C LEU A 122 -11.19 -4.21 -17.54
N TYR A 123 -11.88 -4.77 -18.53
CA TYR A 123 -11.26 -5.68 -19.49
C TYR A 123 -10.18 -5.01 -20.33
N ALA A 124 -10.41 -3.76 -20.77
CA ALA A 124 -9.37 -3.01 -21.49
C ALA A 124 -8.13 -2.79 -20.61
N TYR A 125 -8.31 -2.46 -19.33
CA TYR A 125 -7.21 -2.35 -18.39
C TYR A 125 -6.46 -3.65 -18.18
N LEU A 126 -7.16 -4.79 -18.02
CA LEU A 126 -6.53 -6.11 -17.90
C LEU A 126 -5.70 -6.46 -19.14
N ARG A 127 -6.26 -6.26 -20.35
CA ARG A 127 -5.53 -6.48 -21.61
C ARG A 127 -4.30 -5.58 -21.73
N GLN A 128 -4.39 -4.32 -21.32
CA GLN A 128 -3.23 -3.40 -21.29
C GLN A 128 -2.13 -3.92 -20.36
N ARG A 129 -2.50 -4.66 -19.32
CA ARG A 129 -1.57 -5.30 -18.37
C ARG A 129 -1.12 -6.69 -18.80
N GLY A 130 -1.51 -7.15 -19.98
CA GLY A 130 -1.17 -8.48 -20.48
C GLY A 130 -1.87 -9.63 -19.75
N ILE A 131 -2.99 -9.36 -19.06
CA ILE A 131 -3.71 -10.38 -18.29
C ILE A 131 -4.84 -10.96 -19.12
N ASN A 132 -4.93 -12.29 -19.14
CA ASN A 132 -6.03 -13.01 -19.75
C ASN A 132 -7.35 -12.68 -19.05
N THR A 133 -8.33 -12.18 -19.83
CA THR A 133 -9.60 -11.71 -19.28
C THR A 133 -10.50 -12.82 -18.76
N GLU A 134 -10.43 -14.03 -19.30
CA GLU A 134 -11.22 -15.16 -18.82
C GLU A 134 -10.70 -15.67 -17.48
N LEU A 135 -9.37 -15.70 -17.30
CA LEU A 135 -8.77 -15.96 -15.99
C LEU A 135 -9.21 -14.93 -14.97
N ALA A 136 -9.09 -13.65 -15.32
CA ALA A 136 -9.50 -12.57 -14.41
C ALA A 136 -10.98 -12.62 -14.06
N LYS A 137 -11.86 -13.00 -15.00
CA LYS A 137 -13.29 -13.17 -14.77
C LYS A 137 -13.62 -14.31 -13.81
N ARG A 138 -12.82 -15.38 -13.83
CA ARG A 138 -12.92 -16.50 -12.89
C ARG A 138 -12.50 -16.09 -11.49
N GLU A 139 -11.33 -15.46 -11.35
CA GLU A 139 -10.66 -15.16 -10.09
C GLU A 139 -11.18 -13.89 -9.41
N CYS A 140 -11.71 -12.92 -10.17
CA CYS A 140 -12.09 -11.61 -9.70
C CYS A 140 -13.60 -11.36 -9.80
N ARG A 141 -14.00 -10.26 -9.20
CA ARG A 141 -15.36 -9.68 -9.29
C ARG A 141 -15.26 -8.23 -9.75
N GLU A 142 -16.35 -7.67 -10.19
CA GLU A 142 -16.49 -6.23 -10.33
C GLU A 142 -17.08 -5.69 -9.03
N VAL A 143 -16.39 -4.73 -8.44
CA VAL A 143 -16.82 -4.07 -7.22
C VAL A 143 -17.24 -2.66 -7.58
N ARG A 144 -18.49 -2.32 -7.29
CA ARG A 144 -19.09 -0.99 -7.48
C ARG A 144 -19.34 -0.37 -6.12
N TYR A 145 -19.03 0.90 -5.97
CA TYR A 145 -19.19 1.61 -4.70
C TYR A 145 -19.33 3.12 -4.94
N LEU A 146 -19.91 3.81 -3.97
CA LEU A 146 -19.88 5.26 -3.91
C LEU A 146 -18.76 5.72 -3.00
N ASN A 147 -17.94 6.66 -3.45
CA ASN A 147 -17.04 7.43 -2.61
C ASN A 147 -17.57 8.87 -2.56
N GLY A 148 -18.15 9.24 -1.41
CA GLY A 148 -19.04 10.39 -1.36
C GLY A 148 -20.30 10.15 -2.19
N GLU A 149 -20.55 10.98 -3.21
CA GLU A 149 -21.67 10.83 -4.17
C GLU A 149 -21.21 10.30 -5.55
N THR A 150 -19.90 10.12 -5.71
CA THR A 150 -19.34 9.70 -7.00
C THR A 150 -19.31 8.17 -7.11
N PRO A 151 -19.88 7.59 -8.18
CA PRO A 151 -19.83 6.16 -8.41
C PRO A 151 -18.46 5.74 -8.94
N TYR A 152 -17.92 4.68 -8.36
CA TYR A 152 -16.68 4.04 -8.77
C TYR A 152 -16.90 2.55 -9.03
N TYR A 153 -16.04 2.00 -9.86
CA TYR A 153 -15.97 0.56 -10.08
C TYR A 153 -14.51 0.12 -10.27
N ALA A 154 -14.23 -1.09 -9.83
CA ALA A 154 -12.89 -1.66 -9.85
C ALA A 154 -12.94 -3.19 -9.99
N ILE A 155 -11.82 -3.77 -10.39
CA ILE A 155 -11.57 -5.20 -10.25
C ILE A 155 -11.39 -5.47 -8.75
N GLY A 156 -12.17 -6.39 -8.20
CA GLY A 156 -12.09 -6.84 -6.83
C GLY A 156 -11.57 -8.26 -6.76
N PHE A 157 -10.51 -8.47 -6.02
CA PHE A 157 -9.95 -9.78 -5.74
C PHE A 157 -10.28 -10.16 -4.29
N PRO A 158 -11.04 -11.25 -4.05
CA PRO A 158 -11.51 -11.59 -2.72
C PRO A 158 -10.38 -12.08 -1.82
N ASN A 159 -10.43 -11.74 -0.54
CA ASN A 159 -9.55 -12.30 0.46
C ASN A 159 -10.32 -13.29 1.36
N ARG A 160 -9.60 -14.04 2.20
CA ARG A 160 -10.18 -15.10 3.02
C ARG A 160 -11.10 -14.58 4.14
N SER A 161 -11.06 -13.31 4.48
CA SER A 161 -11.89 -12.67 5.51
C SER A 161 -13.13 -11.96 4.94
N GLY A 162 -13.41 -12.11 3.64
CA GLY A 162 -14.58 -11.52 2.98
C GLY A 162 -14.39 -10.06 2.54
N GLY A 163 -13.18 -9.53 2.63
CA GLY A 163 -12.80 -8.25 2.03
C GLY A 163 -12.30 -8.42 0.59
N TYR A 164 -11.96 -7.31 -0.06
CA TYR A 164 -11.48 -7.29 -1.44
C TYR A 164 -10.28 -6.37 -1.59
N GLU A 165 -9.23 -6.84 -2.27
CA GLU A 165 -8.27 -5.94 -2.89
C GLU A 165 -8.88 -5.40 -4.17
N ILE A 166 -8.87 -4.07 -4.34
CA ILE A 166 -9.49 -3.43 -5.49
C ILE A 166 -8.47 -2.68 -6.34
N ARG A 167 -8.65 -2.77 -7.66
CA ARG A 167 -7.79 -2.08 -8.62
C ARG A 167 -8.51 -1.70 -9.91
N ASN A 168 -8.22 -0.51 -10.38
CA ASN A 168 -8.50 -0.07 -11.74
C ASN A 168 -7.30 0.71 -12.30
N LYS A 169 -7.46 1.35 -13.46
CA LYS A 169 -6.39 2.13 -14.10
C LYS A 169 -5.83 3.25 -13.21
N HIS A 170 -6.66 3.83 -12.34
CA HIS A 170 -6.36 5.06 -11.59
C HIS A 170 -6.21 4.83 -10.07
N PHE A 171 -6.64 3.69 -9.57
CA PHE A 171 -6.74 3.45 -8.14
C PHE A 171 -6.35 2.03 -7.74
N LYS A 172 -5.64 1.92 -6.60
CA LYS A 172 -5.37 0.68 -5.86
C LYS A 172 -5.82 0.87 -4.43
N GLY A 173 -6.58 -0.06 -3.89
CA GLY A 173 -7.09 0.02 -2.52
C GLY A 173 -7.59 -1.31 -2.00
N CYS A 174 -8.21 -1.27 -0.83
CA CYS A 174 -8.76 -2.45 -0.16
C CYS A 174 -10.13 -2.12 0.44
N ILE A 175 -11.07 -3.01 0.27
CA ILE A 175 -12.33 -3.02 1.01
C ILE A 175 -12.17 -3.98 2.19
N ALA A 176 -12.31 -3.45 3.37
CA ALA A 176 -12.12 -4.19 4.62
C ALA A 176 -13.09 -5.39 4.75
N PRO A 177 -12.69 -6.42 5.48
CA PRO A 177 -11.46 -6.56 6.25
C PRO A 177 -10.25 -6.89 5.36
N LYS A 178 -9.04 -6.44 5.75
CA LYS A 178 -7.81 -6.71 5.03
C LYS A 178 -7.21 -8.05 5.48
N ASP A 179 -6.95 -8.93 4.51
CA ASP A 179 -6.36 -10.24 4.78
C ASP A 179 -5.66 -10.79 3.53
N ILE A 180 -4.94 -11.89 3.69
CA ILE A 180 -4.38 -12.66 2.58
C ILE A 180 -5.49 -13.39 1.82
N THR A 181 -5.22 -13.74 0.56
CA THR A 181 -6.04 -14.72 -0.19
C THR A 181 -5.31 -16.04 -0.20
N HIS A 182 -6.01 -17.12 0.11
CA HIS A 182 -5.47 -18.48 0.07
C HIS A 182 -6.36 -19.33 -0.84
N ILE A 183 -5.83 -19.68 -2.00
CA ILE A 183 -6.51 -20.50 -3.02
C ILE A 183 -5.97 -21.92 -2.90
N ARG A 184 -6.83 -22.83 -2.48
CA ARG A 184 -6.53 -24.26 -2.34
C ARG A 184 -7.16 -25.00 -3.50
N GLN A 185 -6.36 -25.73 -4.25
CA GLN A 185 -6.81 -26.49 -5.42
C GLN A 185 -6.50 -27.97 -5.28
N SER A 186 -5.54 -28.32 -4.43
CA SER A 186 -5.11 -29.69 -4.20
C SER A 186 -5.24 -30.10 -2.73
N GLU A 187 -5.52 -31.37 -2.49
CA GLU A 187 -5.36 -31.97 -1.17
C GLU A 187 -3.89 -32.30 -0.89
N SER A 188 -3.07 -32.48 -1.94
CA SER A 188 -1.63 -32.65 -1.78
C SER A 188 -0.97 -31.31 -1.47
N LYS A 189 -0.06 -31.30 -0.51
CA LYS A 189 0.71 -30.12 -0.12
C LYS A 189 2.11 -30.14 -0.72
N GLU A 190 2.24 -30.49 -1.99
CA GLU A 190 3.53 -30.56 -2.66
C GLU A 190 4.15 -29.18 -2.84
N ALA A 191 3.41 -28.21 -3.36
CA ALA A 191 3.91 -26.88 -3.60
C ALA A 191 2.88 -25.78 -3.32
N CYS A 192 3.36 -24.64 -2.79
CA CYS A 192 2.59 -23.42 -2.66
C CYS A 192 3.34 -22.24 -3.31
N TYR A 193 2.62 -21.44 -4.08
CA TYR A 193 3.15 -20.25 -4.75
C TYR A 193 2.66 -19.00 -4.05
N ILE A 194 3.58 -18.09 -3.68
CA ILE A 194 3.28 -16.87 -2.96
C ILE A 194 3.50 -15.67 -3.86
N PHE A 195 2.51 -14.76 -3.90
CA PHE A 195 2.56 -13.49 -4.63
C PHE A 195 2.35 -12.32 -3.69
N GLU A 196 2.98 -11.18 -3.98
CA GLU A 196 2.75 -9.97 -3.22
C GLU A 196 1.36 -9.38 -3.49
N GLY A 197 0.96 -9.32 -4.77
CA GLY A 197 -0.33 -8.78 -5.19
C GLY A 197 -1.08 -9.69 -6.17
N PHE A 198 -2.40 -9.47 -6.26
CA PHE A 198 -3.25 -10.30 -7.13
C PHE A 198 -2.99 -10.07 -8.63
N MET A 199 -2.43 -8.91 -9.01
CA MET A 199 -2.06 -8.68 -10.42
C MET A 199 -0.89 -9.56 -10.84
N ASP A 200 0.06 -9.83 -9.94
CA ASP A 200 1.21 -10.69 -10.18
C ASP A 200 0.77 -12.15 -10.27
N TYR A 201 -0.15 -12.56 -9.39
CA TYR A 201 -0.83 -13.85 -9.46
C TYR A 201 -1.55 -14.05 -10.80
N LEU A 202 -2.36 -13.08 -11.26
CA LEU A 202 -3.05 -13.17 -12.54
C LEU A 202 -2.08 -13.18 -13.74
N SER A 203 -0.98 -12.44 -13.67
CA SER A 203 0.07 -12.45 -14.68
C SER A 203 0.74 -13.82 -14.76
N PHE A 204 1.04 -14.42 -13.62
CA PHE A 204 1.61 -15.78 -13.54
C PHE A 204 0.68 -16.81 -14.16
N LEU A 205 -0.61 -16.81 -13.81
CA LEU A 205 -1.60 -17.71 -14.39
C LEU A 205 -1.72 -17.52 -15.91
N THR A 206 -1.69 -16.27 -16.38
CA THR A 206 -1.73 -15.96 -17.82
C THR A 206 -0.53 -16.56 -18.55
N LEU A 207 0.68 -16.35 -18.03
CA LEU A 207 1.90 -16.92 -18.60
C LEU A 207 1.90 -18.45 -18.60
N ARG A 208 1.38 -19.07 -17.55
CA ARG A 208 1.26 -20.52 -17.49
C ARG A 208 0.29 -21.05 -18.54
N LEU A 209 -0.87 -20.41 -18.70
CA LEU A 209 -1.85 -20.79 -19.73
C LEU A 209 -1.26 -20.69 -21.14
N GLU A 210 -0.49 -19.64 -21.42
CA GLU A 210 0.17 -19.44 -22.72
C GLU A 210 1.25 -20.50 -23.01
N ARG A 211 2.01 -20.89 -21.97
CA ARG A 211 3.11 -21.86 -22.12
C ARG A 211 2.67 -23.31 -22.07
N CYS A 212 1.52 -23.59 -21.46
CA CYS A 212 0.97 -24.93 -21.26
C CYS A 212 -0.50 -24.96 -21.68
N PRO A 213 -0.82 -24.70 -22.97
CA PRO A 213 -2.20 -24.61 -23.46
C PRO A 213 -2.96 -25.94 -23.34
N ASP A 214 -2.25 -27.06 -23.37
CA ASP A 214 -2.82 -28.41 -23.25
C ASP A 214 -3.15 -28.81 -21.79
N ARG A 215 -2.81 -27.96 -20.83
CA ARG A 215 -3.10 -28.15 -19.42
C ARG A 215 -3.87 -26.93 -18.88
N PRO A 216 -5.15 -26.77 -19.26
CA PRO A 216 -6.00 -25.69 -18.76
C PRO A 216 -6.21 -25.75 -17.24
N GLU A 217 -6.05 -26.93 -16.67
CA GLU A 217 -5.96 -27.13 -15.21
C GLU A 217 -4.55 -26.79 -14.74
N LEU A 218 -4.30 -25.56 -14.55
CA LEU A 218 -3.04 -25.04 -14.01
C LEU A 218 -2.72 -25.53 -12.58
N ASP A 219 -3.20 -26.72 -12.12
CA ASP A 219 -3.95 -26.60 -10.93
C ASP A 219 -3.96 -27.85 -10.11
N GLY A 220 -2.92 -28.39 -9.79
CA GLY A 220 -2.66 -29.12 -8.57
C GLY A 220 -1.88 -28.27 -7.56
N GLN A 221 -1.78 -26.94 -7.80
CA GLN A 221 -0.94 -26.05 -6.99
C GLN A 221 -1.79 -25.13 -6.13
N ASP A 222 -1.35 -24.89 -4.91
CA ASP A 222 -1.97 -23.94 -4.01
C ASP A 222 -1.31 -22.55 -4.13
N TYR A 223 -2.09 -21.50 -3.95
CA TYR A 223 -1.63 -20.13 -4.10
C TYR A 223 -1.96 -19.28 -2.87
N ILE A 224 -1.01 -18.45 -2.45
CA ILE A 224 -1.23 -17.40 -1.46
C ILE A 224 -0.91 -16.05 -2.08
N VAL A 225 -1.86 -15.13 -1.99
CA VAL A 225 -1.65 -13.73 -2.33
C VAL A 225 -1.66 -12.93 -1.04
N LEU A 226 -0.53 -12.27 -0.74
CA LEU A 226 -0.35 -11.52 0.51
C LEU A 226 -1.23 -10.28 0.58
N ASN A 227 -1.50 -9.66 -0.59
CA ASN A 227 -2.23 -8.39 -0.70
C ASN A 227 -1.49 -7.19 -0.06
N SER A 228 -0.53 -7.46 0.81
CA SER A 228 0.42 -6.50 1.40
C SER A 228 1.57 -7.26 2.05
N THR A 229 2.78 -6.72 1.95
CA THR A 229 3.97 -7.27 2.65
C THR A 229 3.79 -7.32 4.16
N SER A 230 3.02 -6.39 4.74
CA SER A 230 2.69 -6.38 6.18
C SER A 230 1.88 -7.61 6.63
N ASP A 231 1.25 -8.33 5.70
CA ASP A 231 0.42 -9.51 6.00
C ASP A 231 1.18 -10.84 5.86
N LEU A 232 2.49 -10.80 5.62
CA LEU A 232 3.36 -11.99 5.52
C LEU A 232 3.21 -12.92 6.73
N SER A 233 3.12 -12.37 7.94
CA SER A 233 2.93 -13.15 9.16
C SER A 233 1.66 -14.00 9.15
N LYS A 234 0.61 -13.58 8.45
CA LYS A 234 -0.65 -14.32 8.30
C LYS A 234 -0.51 -15.53 7.36
N ALA A 235 0.52 -15.52 6.47
CA ALA A 235 0.80 -16.61 5.54
C ALA A 235 1.61 -17.74 6.19
N ILE A 236 2.36 -17.47 7.26
CA ILE A 236 3.26 -18.46 7.88
C ILE A 236 2.52 -19.73 8.28
N ARG A 237 1.38 -19.59 8.96
CA ARG A 237 0.59 -20.75 9.42
C ARG A 237 -0.01 -21.57 8.26
N PRO A 238 -0.63 -20.96 7.24
CA PRO A 238 -1.09 -21.67 6.04
C PRO A 238 0.03 -22.41 5.29
N LEU A 239 1.26 -21.88 5.30
CA LEU A 239 2.41 -22.47 4.61
C LEU A 239 2.97 -23.72 5.31
N GLY A 240 2.63 -23.92 6.55
CA GLY A 240 3.05 -25.11 7.29
C GLY A 240 2.55 -26.40 6.65
N GLY A 241 3.50 -27.26 6.25
CA GLY A 241 3.22 -28.58 5.70
C GLY A 241 3.33 -28.71 4.18
N TYR A 242 3.70 -27.64 3.45
CA TYR A 242 4.09 -27.76 2.04
C TYR A 242 5.53 -28.23 1.92
N GLU A 243 5.79 -29.11 0.93
CA GLU A 243 7.14 -29.62 0.66
C GLU A 243 8.02 -28.57 -0.01
N SER A 244 7.42 -27.72 -0.84
CA SER A 244 8.10 -26.59 -1.49
C SER A 244 7.27 -25.32 -1.48
N ILE A 245 7.97 -24.17 -1.37
CA ILE A 245 7.36 -22.85 -1.37
C ILE A 245 8.09 -22.00 -2.42
N HIS A 246 7.32 -21.45 -3.36
CA HIS A 246 7.84 -20.60 -4.43
C HIS A 246 7.37 -19.16 -4.20
N CYS A 247 8.30 -18.25 -3.96
CA CYS A 247 7.98 -16.85 -3.67
C CYS A 247 8.22 -15.96 -4.89
N PHE A 248 7.18 -15.20 -5.28
CA PHE A 248 7.18 -14.17 -6.31
C PHE A 248 6.87 -12.83 -5.65
N LEU A 249 7.84 -12.31 -4.91
CA LEU A 249 7.75 -11.06 -4.16
C LEU A 249 8.67 -10.02 -4.81
N ASP A 250 8.29 -8.76 -4.70
CA ASP A 250 9.11 -7.67 -5.22
C ASP A 250 10.43 -7.60 -4.43
N ASN A 251 11.54 -7.48 -5.16
CA ASN A 251 12.87 -7.38 -4.53
C ASN A 251 13.18 -5.93 -4.16
N ASP A 252 12.33 -5.33 -3.35
CA ASP A 252 12.52 -3.99 -2.84
C ASP A 252 13.15 -3.99 -1.42
N LYS A 253 13.49 -2.78 -0.92
CA LYS A 253 14.12 -2.62 0.40
C LYS A 253 13.20 -3.00 1.58
N GLU A 254 11.90 -3.17 1.36
CA GLU A 254 10.96 -3.54 2.42
C GLU A 254 11.03 -5.03 2.73
N ILE A 255 11.19 -5.87 1.71
CA ILE A 255 11.30 -7.33 1.85
C ILE A 255 12.66 -7.74 2.43
N GLY A 256 13.75 -7.07 2.05
CA GLY A 256 15.10 -7.34 2.57
C GLY A 256 15.27 -7.11 4.08
N ARG A 257 14.24 -6.63 4.80
CA ARG A 257 14.23 -6.44 6.26
C ARG A 257 13.38 -7.47 7.01
N ALA A 258 12.77 -8.41 6.32
CA ALA A 258 11.97 -9.48 6.90
C ALA A 258 12.80 -10.75 7.26
N HIS A 259 14.13 -10.67 7.15
CA HIS A 259 15.10 -11.70 7.55
C HIS A 259 15.77 -11.37 8.85
#